data_ac0bd4877c9553c86814e1626ca17106
#
_entry.id   ac0bd4877c9553c86814e1626ca17106
#
_cell.length_a   1.000
_cell.length_b   1.000
_cell.length_c   1.000
_cell.angle_alpha   90.00
_cell.angle_beta   90.00
_cell.angle_gamma   90.00
#
_symmetry.space_group_name_H-M   'P 1'
#
loop_
_entity.id
_entity.type
_entity.pdbx_description
1 polymer ?
#
loop_
_entity_poly.entity_id
_entity_poly.type
_entity_poly.pdbx_seq_one_letter_code
_entity_poly.pdbx_strand_id
1 'polypeptide(L)'
;MPTGELLKNNPLIPVVSADTIEQAESILKKVREKKLNIVEFTLRTPNSLEVVKKVIESNRDLIIGIGTITNIELFRKARFLEADFYVSPGANHELLKFAQEHNLKYLPGAVTPFEIMTVMSYGFRTIKFFPAEAFGGIKLLKNYKAVFPEVKFCATGGINAQNQQEYLNQENIIAIGSSSLI
;
A
#
# COMPACT_ATOMS: atom_id res chain seq x y z
N MET A 1 -10.30 -2.40 -12.21
CA MET A 1 -10.44 -1.24 -11.28
C MET A 1 -9.05 -0.68 -11.04
N PRO A 2 -8.78 0.60 -11.30
CA PRO A 2 -7.49 1.23 -11.00
C PRO A 2 -7.17 1.18 -9.51
N THR A 3 -5.87 1.18 -9.15
CA THR A 3 -5.44 1.13 -7.73
C THR A 3 -6.12 2.22 -6.89
N GLY A 4 -6.25 3.44 -7.42
CA GLY A 4 -6.88 4.55 -6.71
C GLY A 4 -8.34 4.30 -6.34
N GLU A 5 -9.11 3.69 -7.21
CA GLU A 5 -10.51 3.36 -6.95
C GLU A 5 -10.64 2.24 -5.91
N LEU A 6 -9.76 1.22 -6.00
CA LEU A 6 -9.69 0.15 -5.01
C LEU A 6 -9.46 0.72 -3.60
N LEU A 7 -8.48 1.62 -3.45
CA LEU A 7 -8.12 2.20 -2.16
C LEU A 7 -9.16 3.20 -1.66
N LYS A 8 -9.76 4.00 -2.55
CA LYS A 8 -10.84 4.93 -2.18
C LYS A 8 -12.05 4.20 -1.57
N ASN A 9 -12.36 3.01 -2.10
CA ASN A 9 -13.44 2.19 -1.56
C ASN A 9 -13.04 1.45 -0.26
N ASN A 10 -11.75 1.41 0.07
CA ASN A 10 -11.19 0.74 1.25
C ASN A 10 -10.15 1.66 1.91
N PRO A 11 -10.58 2.77 2.57
CA PRO A 11 -9.67 3.82 3.01
C PRO A 11 -8.78 3.45 4.21
N LEU A 12 -9.08 2.37 4.92
CA LEU A 12 -8.33 1.87 6.07
C LEU A 12 -7.64 0.55 5.73
N ILE A 13 -6.32 0.57 5.57
CA ILE A 13 -5.54 -0.58 5.13
C ILE A 13 -4.64 -1.06 6.27
N PRO A 14 -4.97 -2.17 6.94
CA PRO A 14 -4.03 -2.80 7.87
C PRO A 14 -2.76 -3.22 7.13
N VAL A 15 -1.61 -2.78 7.66
CA VAL A 15 -0.28 -3.15 7.14
C VAL A 15 0.38 -4.07 8.13
N VAL A 16 0.54 -5.33 7.75
CA VAL A 16 0.86 -6.43 8.65
C VAL A 16 2.05 -7.27 8.17
N SER A 17 2.63 -8.02 9.08
CA SER A 17 3.64 -9.04 8.77
C SER A 17 3.27 -10.36 9.43
N ALA A 18 3.50 -11.45 8.76
CA ALA A 18 3.33 -12.79 9.29
C ALA A 18 4.47 -13.69 8.80
N ASP A 19 5.01 -14.51 9.67
CA ASP A 19 6.05 -15.49 9.36
C ASP A 19 5.52 -16.93 9.41
N THR A 20 4.31 -17.13 9.94
CA THR A 20 3.60 -18.41 9.94
C THR A 20 2.14 -18.23 9.50
N ILE A 21 1.53 -19.36 9.10
CA ILE A 21 0.11 -19.36 8.70
C ILE A 21 -0.80 -19.01 9.89
N GLU A 22 -0.48 -19.52 11.09
CA GLU A 22 -1.26 -19.27 12.30
C GLU A 22 -1.28 -17.76 12.64
N GLN A 23 -0.13 -17.08 12.47
CA GLN A 23 -0.05 -15.62 12.64
C GLN A 23 -0.93 -14.92 11.60
N ALA A 24 -0.86 -15.33 10.33
CA ALA A 24 -1.66 -14.75 9.27
C ALA A 24 -3.15 -14.93 9.52
N GLU A 25 -3.61 -16.13 9.90
CA GLU A 25 -5.02 -16.41 10.22
C GLU A 25 -5.51 -15.59 11.43
N SER A 26 -4.67 -15.44 12.46
CA SER A 26 -4.99 -14.56 13.60
C SER A 26 -5.17 -13.11 13.17
N ILE A 27 -4.34 -12.61 12.27
CA ILE A 27 -4.45 -11.28 11.67
C ILE A 27 -5.75 -11.15 10.87
N LEU A 28 -6.04 -12.11 9.98
CA LEU A 28 -7.25 -12.08 9.14
C LEU A 28 -8.53 -12.13 9.97
N LYS A 29 -8.53 -12.88 11.08
CA LYS A 29 -9.64 -12.87 12.03
C LYS A 29 -9.90 -11.45 12.56
N LYS A 30 -8.86 -10.73 13.00
CA LYS A 30 -8.99 -9.34 13.47
C LYS A 30 -9.46 -8.39 12.36
N VAL A 31 -8.97 -8.56 11.12
CA VAL A 31 -9.43 -7.79 9.95
C VAL A 31 -10.95 -7.93 9.80
N ARG A 32 -11.48 -9.16 9.85
CA ARG A 32 -12.91 -9.45 9.75
C ARG A 32 -13.70 -8.91 10.95
N GLU A 33 -13.20 -9.05 12.18
CA GLU A 33 -13.80 -8.50 13.40
C GLU A 33 -13.94 -6.97 13.32
N LYS A 34 -12.98 -6.29 12.71
CA LYS A 34 -13.01 -4.84 12.44
C LYS A 34 -13.86 -4.47 11.21
N LYS A 35 -14.49 -5.45 10.54
CA LYS A 35 -15.28 -5.26 9.31
C LYS A 35 -14.48 -4.58 8.19
N LEU A 36 -13.19 -4.87 8.12
CA LEU A 36 -12.32 -4.43 7.04
C LEU A 36 -12.28 -5.50 5.96
N ASN A 37 -12.22 -5.08 4.70
CA ASN A 37 -12.24 -5.98 3.53
C ASN A 37 -10.89 -6.04 2.81
N ILE A 38 -9.89 -5.32 3.32
CA ILE A 38 -8.57 -5.16 2.69
C ILE A 38 -7.45 -5.32 3.73
N VAL A 39 -6.31 -5.86 3.29
CA VAL A 39 -5.09 -5.97 4.10
C VAL A 39 -3.84 -5.96 3.21
N GLU A 40 -2.77 -5.29 3.64
CA GLU A 40 -1.43 -5.35 3.03
C GLU A 40 -0.54 -6.27 3.86
N PHE A 41 -0.15 -7.44 3.33
CA PHE A 41 0.89 -8.29 3.90
C PHE A 41 2.26 -7.86 3.40
N THR A 42 3.18 -7.57 4.32
CA THR A 42 4.54 -7.12 3.96
C THR A 42 5.51 -8.29 3.84
N LEU A 43 6.38 -8.23 2.85
CA LEU A 43 7.44 -9.24 2.64
C LEU A 43 8.69 -8.88 3.47
N ARG A 44 8.56 -8.87 4.80
CA ARG A 44 9.63 -8.48 5.74
C ARG A 44 10.21 -9.66 6.52
N THR A 45 9.56 -10.82 6.48
CA THR A 45 10.02 -12.01 7.19
C THR A 45 10.49 -13.08 6.20
N PRO A 46 11.36 -14.01 6.60
CA PRO A 46 11.90 -15.02 5.69
C PRO A 46 10.83 -15.86 4.98
N ASN A 47 9.74 -16.21 5.69
CA ASN A 47 8.69 -17.08 5.17
C ASN A 47 7.50 -16.32 4.58
N SER A 48 7.53 -14.98 4.61
CA SER A 48 6.37 -14.12 4.24
C SER A 48 5.81 -14.42 2.86
N LEU A 49 6.65 -14.72 1.87
CA LEU A 49 6.20 -14.98 0.49
C LEU A 49 5.35 -16.26 0.43
N GLU A 50 5.77 -17.32 1.12
CA GLU A 50 5.05 -18.59 1.17
C GLU A 50 3.76 -18.48 1.99
N VAL A 51 3.83 -17.79 3.13
CA VAL A 51 2.66 -17.51 3.97
C VAL A 51 1.61 -16.72 3.17
N VAL A 52 2.00 -15.64 2.51
CA VAL A 52 1.08 -14.80 1.72
C VAL A 52 0.47 -15.57 0.56
N LYS A 53 1.21 -16.47 -0.09
CA LYS A 53 0.66 -17.37 -1.11
C LYS A 53 -0.53 -18.16 -0.58
N LYS A 54 -0.36 -18.86 0.54
CA LYS A 54 -1.44 -19.65 1.17
C LYS A 54 -2.60 -18.78 1.62
N VAL A 55 -2.31 -17.57 2.14
CA VAL A 55 -3.34 -16.59 2.53
C VAL A 55 -4.21 -16.21 1.33
N ILE A 56 -3.63 -15.88 0.18
CA ILE A 56 -4.34 -15.52 -1.04
C ILE A 56 -5.20 -16.69 -1.55
N GLU A 57 -4.65 -17.91 -1.55
CA GLU A 57 -5.36 -19.10 -2.01
C GLU A 57 -6.60 -19.42 -1.18
N SER A 58 -6.55 -19.16 0.14
CA SER A 58 -7.59 -19.57 1.10
C SER A 58 -8.59 -18.48 1.47
N ASN A 59 -8.34 -17.21 1.14
CA ASN A 59 -9.13 -16.06 1.61
C ASN A 59 -9.59 -15.16 0.46
N ARG A 60 -10.37 -15.71 -0.49
CA ARG A 60 -10.88 -15.00 -1.68
C ARG A 60 -11.97 -13.97 -1.36
N ASP A 61 -12.46 -13.91 -0.14
CA ASP A 61 -13.41 -12.94 0.38
C ASP A 61 -12.77 -11.60 0.76
N LEU A 62 -11.44 -11.56 0.90
CA LEU A 62 -10.68 -10.37 1.25
C LEU A 62 -9.84 -9.87 0.07
N ILE A 63 -9.63 -8.57 0.04
CA ILE A 63 -8.69 -7.91 -0.86
C ILE A 63 -7.29 -7.98 -0.21
N ILE A 64 -6.39 -8.74 -0.81
CA ILE A 64 -5.07 -9.00 -0.25
C ILE A 64 -3.99 -8.34 -1.12
N GLY A 65 -3.27 -7.39 -0.53
CA GLY A 65 -2.11 -6.76 -1.13
C GLY A 65 -0.79 -7.33 -0.63
N ILE A 66 0.23 -7.24 -1.46
CA ILE A 66 1.60 -7.58 -1.12
C ILE A 66 2.44 -6.31 -1.04
N GLY A 67 3.00 -6.04 0.15
CA GLY A 67 3.82 -4.85 0.42
C GLY A 67 5.29 -5.15 0.66
N THR A 68 6.07 -4.07 0.78
CA THR A 68 7.53 -4.11 0.96
C THR A 68 8.27 -4.69 -0.27
N ILE A 69 7.77 -4.41 -1.46
CA ILE A 69 8.45 -4.77 -2.72
C ILE A 69 9.59 -3.76 -2.94
N THR A 70 10.83 -4.18 -2.70
CA THR A 70 12.01 -3.30 -2.72
C THR A 70 12.91 -3.47 -3.93
N ASN A 71 12.70 -4.53 -4.73
CA ASN A 71 13.47 -4.81 -5.94
C ASN A 71 12.66 -5.63 -6.94
N ILE A 72 13.17 -5.72 -8.16
CA ILE A 72 12.48 -6.38 -9.26
C ILE A 72 12.32 -7.90 -9.08
N GLU A 73 13.30 -8.54 -8.47
CA GLU A 73 13.24 -9.98 -8.22
C GLU A 73 12.08 -10.33 -7.29
N LEU A 74 11.92 -9.52 -6.24
CA LEU A 74 10.81 -9.67 -5.30
C LEU A 74 9.48 -9.37 -5.99
N PHE A 75 9.43 -8.35 -6.87
CA PHE A 75 8.20 -8.02 -7.60
C PHE A 75 7.79 -9.15 -8.55
N ARG A 76 8.73 -9.73 -9.28
CA ARG A 76 8.47 -10.89 -10.15
C ARG A 76 7.89 -12.05 -9.37
N LYS A 77 8.50 -12.39 -8.22
CA LYS A 77 7.97 -13.46 -7.33
C LYS A 77 6.57 -13.13 -6.81
N ALA A 78 6.38 -11.91 -6.30
CA ALA A 78 5.07 -11.47 -5.79
C ALA A 78 3.97 -11.50 -6.86
N ARG A 79 4.26 -11.13 -8.10
CA ARG A 79 3.30 -11.16 -9.21
C ARG A 79 2.70 -12.56 -9.43
N PHE A 80 3.49 -13.62 -9.33
CA PHE A 80 3.00 -15.00 -9.52
C PHE A 80 2.01 -15.46 -8.43
N LEU A 81 1.89 -14.71 -7.33
CA LEU A 81 0.92 -15.00 -6.29
C LEU A 81 -0.48 -14.42 -6.59
N GLU A 82 -0.61 -13.62 -7.66
CA GLU A 82 -1.87 -13.03 -8.12
C GLU A 82 -2.62 -12.26 -7.02
N ALA A 83 -1.88 -11.45 -6.25
CA ALA A 83 -2.47 -10.56 -5.25
C ALA A 83 -3.35 -9.48 -5.91
N ASP A 84 -4.30 -8.94 -5.14
CA ASP A 84 -5.20 -7.90 -5.63
C ASP A 84 -4.51 -6.57 -5.91
N PHE A 85 -3.43 -6.26 -5.17
CA PHE A 85 -2.58 -5.08 -5.40
C PHE A 85 -1.16 -5.28 -4.84
N TYR A 86 -0.24 -4.44 -5.29
CA TYR A 86 1.18 -4.51 -4.95
C TYR A 86 1.66 -3.16 -4.43
N VAL A 87 2.57 -3.17 -3.45
CA VAL A 87 3.01 -1.94 -2.77
C VAL A 87 4.52 -1.94 -2.55
N SER A 88 5.16 -0.82 -2.81
CA SER A 88 6.57 -0.58 -2.47
C SER A 88 6.74 0.61 -1.54
N PRO A 89 7.78 0.63 -0.70
CA PRO A 89 8.08 1.77 0.18
C PRO A 89 8.63 2.98 -0.58
N GLY A 90 9.27 2.74 -1.72
CA GLY A 90 9.77 3.68 -2.70
C GLY A 90 9.69 3.05 -4.08
N ALA A 91 9.86 3.80 -5.17
CA ALA A 91 9.78 3.26 -6.51
C ALA A 91 10.93 3.76 -7.39
N ASN A 92 11.64 2.83 -8.00
CA ASN A 92 12.62 3.12 -9.05
C ASN A 92 12.02 2.85 -10.45
N HIS A 93 12.76 3.25 -11.49
CA HIS A 93 12.35 3.08 -12.89
C HIS A 93 12.02 1.63 -13.25
N GLU A 94 12.75 0.67 -12.70
CA GLU A 94 12.58 -0.75 -12.99
C GLU A 94 11.25 -1.30 -12.44
N LEU A 95 10.90 -0.96 -11.19
CA LEU A 95 9.62 -1.35 -10.58
C LEU A 95 8.44 -0.67 -11.30
N LEU A 96 8.56 0.62 -11.61
CA LEU A 96 7.51 1.38 -12.31
C LEU A 96 7.25 0.82 -13.70
N LYS A 97 8.31 0.57 -14.48
CA LYS A 97 8.23 -0.03 -15.81
C LYS A 97 7.60 -1.41 -15.78
N PHE A 98 8.05 -2.28 -14.88
CA PHE A 98 7.50 -3.62 -14.72
C PHE A 98 6.00 -3.60 -14.39
N ALA A 99 5.58 -2.76 -13.45
CA ALA A 99 4.18 -2.65 -13.11
C ALA A 99 3.32 -2.12 -14.27
N GLN A 100 3.83 -1.15 -15.04
CA GLN A 100 3.17 -0.59 -16.21
C GLN A 100 3.02 -1.63 -17.33
N GLU A 101 4.11 -2.32 -17.70
CA GLU A 101 4.13 -3.33 -18.76
C GLU A 101 3.19 -4.52 -18.49
N HIS A 102 3.01 -4.84 -17.21
CA HIS A 102 2.13 -5.95 -16.79
C HIS A 102 0.74 -5.50 -16.30
N ASN A 103 0.44 -4.20 -16.46
CA ASN A 103 -0.84 -3.60 -16.04
C ASN A 103 -1.24 -3.96 -14.60
N LEU A 104 -0.28 -3.93 -13.66
CA LEU A 104 -0.50 -4.31 -12.27
C LEU A 104 -1.18 -3.18 -11.48
N LYS A 105 -2.05 -3.54 -10.55
CA LYS A 105 -2.56 -2.61 -9.54
C LYS A 105 -1.44 -2.32 -8.54
N TYR A 106 -0.59 -1.37 -8.88
CA TYR A 106 0.59 -1.01 -8.12
C TYR A 106 0.42 0.31 -7.39
N LEU A 107 0.85 0.35 -6.14
CA LEU A 107 0.93 1.53 -5.27
C LEU A 107 2.41 1.85 -5.02
N PRO A 108 3.06 2.63 -5.90
CA PRO A 108 4.44 3.03 -5.75
C PRO A 108 4.63 3.99 -4.58
N GLY A 109 5.72 3.84 -3.83
CA GLY A 109 6.12 4.77 -2.78
C GLY A 109 6.85 5.99 -3.35
N ALA A 110 6.55 7.18 -2.84
CA ALA A 110 7.30 8.41 -3.10
C ALA A 110 7.03 9.45 -2.02
N VAL A 111 8.03 10.30 -1.74
CA VAL A 111 7.94 11.40 -0.76
C VAL A 111 8.31 12.74 -1.38
N THR A 112 9.40 12.80 -2.12
CA THR A 112 9.94 14.05 -2.69
C THR A 112 9.23 14.41 -4.01
N PRO A 113 9.24 15.70 -4.41
CA PRO A 113 8.73 16.12 -5.73
C PRO A 113 9.36 15.36 -6.89
N PHE A 114 10.66 15.07 -6.84
CA PHE A 114 11.35 14.31 -7.88
C PHE A 114 10.80 12.89 -8.01
N GLU A 115 10.62 12.20 -6.89
CA GLU A 115 10.04 10.85 -6.88
C GLU A 115 8.59 10.85 -7.37
N ILE A 116 7.79 11.83 -6.94
CA ILE A 116 6.39 11.99 -7.39
C ILE A 116 6.35 12.19 -8.90
N MET A 117 7.15 13.10 -9.45
CA MET A 117 7.24 13.37 -10.89
C MET A 117 7.71 12.12 -11.66
N THR A 118 8.67 11.36 -11.10
CA THR A 118 9.12 10.09 -11.68
C THR A 118 7.97 9.08 -11.74
N VAL A 119 7.23 8.89 -10.66
CA VAL A 119 6.05 8.00 -10.60
C VAL A 119 4.99 8.43 -11.62
N MET A 120 4.72 9.74 -11.71
CA MET A 120 3.76 10.31 -12.67
C MET A 120 4.15 10.08 -14.11
N SER A 121 5.43 10.08 -14.46
CA SER A 121 5.92 9.83 -15.83
C SER A 121 5.64 8.42 -16.34
N TYR A 122 5.40 7.47 -15.45
CA TYR A 122 4.94 6.10 -15.77
C TYR A 122 3.41 5.94 -15.72
N GLY A 123 2.64 7.03 -15.58
CA GLY A 123 1.19 7.01 -15.61
C GLY A 123 0.52 6.75 -14.27
N PHE A 124 1.25 6.52 -13.19
CA PHE A 124 0.67 6.33 -11.86
C PHE A 124 0.23 7.68 -11.25
N ARG A 125 -0.94 7.71 -10.63
CA ARG A 125 -1.52 8.89 -9.98
C ARG A 125 -1.94 8.62 -8.54
N THR A 126 -1.80 7.38 -8.07
CA THR A 126 -2.00 6.98 -6.68
C THR A 126 -0.68 6.52 -6.11
N ILE A 127 -0.24 7.18 -5.03
CA ILE A 127 1.12 7.07 -4.50
C ILE A 127 1.06 6.75 -3.00
N LYS A 128 1.88 5.81 -2.54
CA LYS A 128 2.13 5.60 -1.12
C LYS A 128 3.05 6.71 -0.61
N PHE A 129 2.57 7.53 0.31
CA PHE A 129 3.38 8.50 1.00
C PHE A 129 3.96 7.88 2.27
N PHE A 130 5.24 7.49 2.24
CA PHE A 130 5.87 6.71 3.32
C PHE A 130 7.35 7.07 3.50
N PRO A 131 7.83 7.21 4.75
CA PRO A 131 7.08 7.23 6.01
C PRO A 131 6.44 8.60 6.30
N ALA A 132 5.11 8.66 6.43
CA ALA A 132 4.34 9.90 6.39
C ALA A 132 4.73 10.90 7.50
N GLU A 133 4.62 10.51 8.77
CA GLU A 133 4.90 11.41 9.90
C GLU A 133 6.36 11.89 9.91
N ALA A 134 7.32 11.02 9.59
CA ALA A 134 8.75 11.37 9.57
C ALA A 134 9.10 12.41 8.52
N PHE A 135 8.31 12.53 7.44
CA PHE A 135 8.51 13.51 6.37
C PHE A 135 7.55 14.71 6.43
N GLY A 136 6.97 14.98 7.61
CA GLY A 136 6.15 16.17 7.82
C GLY A 136 4.64 15.96 7.58
N GLY A 137 4.21 14.72 7.32
CA GLY A 137 2.81 14.31 7.38
C GLY A 137 1.87 15.18 6.56
N ILE A 138 0.76 15.55 7.19
CA ILE A 138 -0.30 16.38 6.59
C ILE A 138 0.22 17.74 6.10
N LYS A 139 1.18 18.34 6.80
CA LYS A 139 1.72 19.65 6.42
C LYS A 139 2.36 19.62 5.03
N LEU A 140 3.14 18.57 4.72
CA LEU A 140 3.74 18.40 3.39
C LEU A 140 2.69 18.04 2.34
N LEU A 141 1.77 17.13 2.67
CA LEU A 141 0.70 16.69 1.76
C LEU A 141 -0.25 17.82 1.35
N LYS A 142 -0.51 18.79 2.24
CA LYS A 142 -1.25 20.02 1.89
C LYS A 142 -0.55 20.83 0.80
N ASN A 143 0.78 20.96 0.87
CA ASN A 143 1.55 21.66 -0.16
C ASN A 143 1.49 20.90 -1.49
N TYR A 144 1.53 19.57 -1.47
CA TYR A 144 1.46 18.75 -2.68
C TYR A 144 0.09 18.79 -3.37
N LYS A 145 -0.99 19.09 -2.66
CA LYS A 145 -2.30 19.30 -3.28
C LYS A 145 -2.30 20.41 -4.32
N ALA A 146 -1.57 21.50 -4.06
CA ALA A 146 -1.47 22.62 -5.00
C ALA A 146 -0.54 22.32 -6.18
N VAL A 147 0.56 21.57 -5.93
CA VAL A 147 1.60 21.27 -6.95
C VAL A 147 1.22 20.09 -7.83
N PHE A 148 0.56 19.08 -7.26
CA PHE A 148 0.20 17.82 -7.92
C PHE A 148 -1.30 17.53 -7.75
N PRO A 149 -2.21 18.33 -8.30
CA PRO A 149 -3.66 18.23 -8.03
C PRO A 149 -4.28 16.90 -8.47
N GLU A 150 -3.71 16.24 -9.48
CA GLU A 150 -4.16 14.94 -9.96
C GLU A 150 -3.65 13.74 -9.14
N VAL A 151 -2.68 13.95 -8.25
CA VAL A 151 -2.11 12.87 -7.42
C VAL A 151 -2.96 12.65 -6.18
N LYS A 152 -3.23 11.39 -5.89
CA LYS A 152 -3.86 10.93 -4.66
C LYS A 152 -2.90 10.09 -3.84
N PHE A 153 -2.95 10.25 -2.53
CA PHE A 153 -2.03 9.59 -1.63
C PHE A 153 -2.70 8.54 -0.76
N CYS A 154 -1.98 7.44 -0.52
CA CYS A 154 -2.19 6.54 0.59
C CYS A 154 -1.10 6.84 1.64
N ALA A 155 -1.44 7.56 2.68
CA ALA A 155 -0.47 7.93 3.71
C ALA A 155 -0.18 6.73 4.63
N THR A 156 1.10 6.44 4.88
CA THR A 156 1.52 5.29 5.68
C THR A 156 2.76 5.65 6.52
N GLY A 157 2.82 5.13 7.74
CA GLY A 157 3.96 5.34 8.66
C GLY A 157 3.70 6.44 9.69
N GLY A 158 3.60 6.02 10.96
CA GLY A 158 3.26 6.88 12.10
C GLY A 158 1.77 7.21 12.23
N ILE A 159 0.91 6.59 11.41
CA ILE A 159 -0.55 6.80 11.48
C ILE A 159 -1.17 5.83 12.46
N ASN A 160 -2.06 6.34 13.32
CA ASN A 160 -2.71 5.62 14.40
C ASN A 160 -4.12 6.20 14.67
N ALA A 161 -4.82 5.69 15.68
CA ALA A 161 -6.17 6.10 16.01
C ALA A 161 -6.32 7.60 16.34
N GLN A 162 -5.25 8.26 16.83
CA GLN A 162 -5.29 9.68 17.21
C GLN A 162 -5.23 10.61 16.00
N ASN A 163 -4.48 10.26 14.93
CA ASN A 163 -4.25 11.14 13.77
C ASN A 163 -4.92 10.68 12.47
N GLN A 164 -5.38 9.43 12.39
CA GLN A 164 -5.93 8.86 11.14
C GLN A 164 -7.05 9.70 10.52
N GLN A 165 -7.95 10.25 11.34
CA GLN A 165 -9.08 11.02 10.84
C GLN A 165 -8.63 12.36 10.24
N GLU A 166 -7.59 12.98 10.79
CA GLU A 166 -7.04 14.20 10.24
C GLU A 166 -6.42 13.98 8.85
N TYR A 167 -5.79 12.81 8.64
CA TYR A 167 -5.30 12.38 7.32
C TYR A 167 -6.47 12.19 6.34
N LEU A 168 -7.48 11.41 6.71
CA LEU A 168 -8.62 11.10 5.83
C LEU A 168 -9.46 12.33 5.48
N ASN A 169 -9.40 13.39 6.26
CA ASN A 169 -10.07 14.67 5.96
C ASN A 169 -9.35 15.49 4.88
N GLN A 170 -8.15 15.08 4.42
CA GLN A 170 -7.45 15.79 3.34
C GLN A 170 -7.93 15.31 1.97
N GLU A 171 -8.30 16.23 1.09
CA GLU A 171 -8.88 15.91 -0.24
C GLU A 171 -7.95 15.10 -1.17
N ASN A 172 -6.62 15.22 -0.99
CA ASN A 172 -5.65 14.47 -1.78
C ASN A 172 -5.22 13.16 -1.12
N ILE A 173 -5.80 12.79 0.04
CA ILE A 173 -5.58 11.51 0.70
C ILE A 173 -6.82 10.64 0.54
N ILE A 174 -6.70 9.49 -0.09
CA ILE A 174 -7.81 8.57 -0.36
C ILE A 174 -7.81 7.34 0.54
N ALA A 175 -6.67 7.05 1.17
CA ALA A 175 -6.52 5.93 2.09
C ALA A 175 -5.36 6.17 3.05
N ILE A 176 -5.35 5.41 4.14
CA ILE A 176 -4.21 5.31 5.05
C ILE A 176 -3.80 3.85 5.23
N GLY A 177 -2.49 3.62 5.35
CA GLY A 177 -1.92 2.33 5.73
C GLY A 177 -1.37 2.40 7.17
N SER A 178 -1.79 1.50 8.03
CA SER A 178 -1.31 1.48 9.41
C SER A 178 -1.27 0.09 10.02
N SER A 179 -0.23 -0.17 10.83
CA SER A 179 -0.11 -1.40 11.61
C SER A 179 -0.94 -1.36 12.91
N SER A 180 -1.50 -0.21 13.27
CA SER A 180 -2.30 -0.04 14.49
C SER A 180 -3.81 -0.15 14.27
N LEU A 181 -4.25 -0.51 13.06
CA LEU A 181 -5.67 -0.69 12.75
C LEU A 181 -6.27 -1.97 13.33
N ILE A 182 -5.41 -2.98 13.59
CA ILE A 182 -5.82 -4.30 14.10
C ILE A 182 -4.90 -4.80 15.21
#